data_bc565862bf78b2049dd76ee65b4579ba
#
_entry.id   bc565862bf78b2049dd76ee65b4579ba
#
_cell.length_a   1.000
_cell.length_b   1.000
_cell.length_c   1.000
_cell.angle_alpha   90.00
_cell.angle_beta   90.00
_cell.angle_gamma   90.00
#
_symmetry.space_group_name_H-M   'P 1'
#
loop_
_entity.id
_entity.type
_entity.pdbx_description
1 polymer ?
#
loop_
_entity_poly.entity_id
_entity_poly.type
_entity_poly.pdbx_seq_one_letter_code
_entity_poly.pdbx_strand_id
1 'polypeptide(L)'
;MLGDSRLVEETSKAFKKDKKLVKGIAFPTCISVNNCICHFSPLTTEPDVTIADGDMVKIDLGAHIDGFIAVVAHTLVVGASGEAPVTGKKADAMLAAHLASEAALRLVKPGNETYEVTKKSIEPDFLNKMNLTLNLISRLPRPCQRSARLLIARCSFKCHQSN
;
A
#
# COMPACT_ATOMS: atom_id res chain seq x y z
N MET A 1 17.26 -4.45 8.28
CA MET A 1 16.23 -4.29 8.66
C MET A 1 15.77 -3.38 9.75
N LEU A 2 15.98 -2.10 9.52
CA LEU A 2 15.51 -1.06 10.45
C LEU A 2 13.99 -1.14 10.69
N GLY A 3 13.20 -1.35 9.63
CA GLY A 3 11.74 -1.47 9.73
C GLY A 3 11.28 -2.62 10.62
N ASP A 4 11.85 -3.80 10.41
CA ASP A 4 11.51 -4.99 11.19
C ASP A 4 11.90 -4.82 12.67
N SER A 5 13.10 -4.29 12.92
CA SER A 5 13.56 -4.03 14.31
C SER A 5 12.63 -3.04 15.02
N ARG A 6 12.19 -1.99 14.30
CA ARG A 6 11.27 -1.01 14.86
C ARG A 6 9.89 -1.59 15.14
N LEU A 7 9.35 -2.42 14.24
CA LEU A 7 8.08 -3.13 14.45
C LEU A 7 8.13 -4.05 15.65
N VAL A 8 9.22 -4.82 15.81
CA VAL A 8 9.41 -5.69 17.00
C VAL A 8 9.48 -4.86 18.27
N GLU A 9 10.21 -3.76 18.27
CA GLU A 9 10.30 -2.85 19.41
C GLU A 9 8.92 -2.30 19.79
N GLU A 10 8.17 -1.75 18.84
CA GLU A 10 6.87 -1.13 19.11
C GLU A 10 5.81 -2.17 19.53
N THR A 11 5.76 -3.32 18.88
CA THR A 11 4.82 -4.38 19.25
C THR A 11 5.13 -4.95 20.63
N SER A 12 6.41 -4.99 21.06
CA SER A 12 6.79 -5.42 22.40
C SER A 12 6.24 -4.51 23.50
N LYS A 13 5.98 -3.25 23.20
CA LYS A 13 5.42 -2.26 24.14
C LYS A 13 3.90 -2.43 24.35
N ALA A 14 3.20 -3.03 23.39
CA ALA A 14 1.78 -3.28 23.48
C ALA A 14 1.49 -4.49 24.40
N PHE A 15 0.42 -4.44 25.16
CA PHE A 15 -0.03 -5.54 26.04
C PHE A 15 1.08 -6.18 26.88
N LYS A 16 1.93 -5.37 27.50
CA LYS A 16 3.12 -5.83 28.26
C LYS A 16 2.81 -6.83 29.39
N LYS A 17 1.62 -6.74 29.97
CA LYS A 17 1.20 -7.60 31.09
C LYS A 17 0.84 -9.01 30.64
N ASP A 18 0.45 -9.19 29.39
CA ASP A 18 0.09 -10.49 28.85
C ASP A 18 1.28 -11.12 28.10
N LYS A 19 1.96 -12.01 28.80
CA LYS A 19 3.13 -12.73 28.27
C LYS A 19 2.78 -13.88 27.32
N LYS A 20 1.50 -14.25 27.20
CA LYS A 20 1.05 -15.35 26.34
C LYS A 20 0.83 -14.89 24.90
N LEU A 21 0.57 -13.60 24.68
CA LEU A 21 0.34 -13.06 23.35
C LEU A 21 1.61 -13.07 22.51
N VAL A 22 1.55 -13.74 21.36
CA VAL A 22 2.61 -13.71 20.34
C VAL A 22 2.52 -12.39 19.58
N LYS A 23 3.66 -11.69 19.43
CA LYS A 23 3.70 -10.37 18.81
C LYS A 23 4.94 -10.25 17.93
N GLY A 24 4.83 -9.47 16.87
CA GLY A 24 5.97 -9.25 15.98
C GLY A 24 5.59 -8.69 14.61
N ILE A 25 6.45 -8.97 13.65
CA ILE A 25 6.22 -8.61 12.25
C ILE A 25 5.25 -9.61 11.62
N ALA A 26 4.32 -9.11 10.80
CA ALA A 26 3.40 -9.95 10.04
C ALA A 26 4.08 -10.51 8.77
N PHE A 27 4.98 -9.71 8.19
CA PHE A 27 5.84 -10.06 7.05
C PHE A 27 7.06 -9.13 7.04
N PRO A 28 8.17 -9.52 6.40
CA PRO A 28 9.36 -8.68 6.29
C PRO A 28 9.04 -7.33 5.62
N THR A 29 9.62 -6.25 6.13
CA THR A 29 9.47 -4.92 5.52
C THR A 29 9.93 -4.95 4.07
N CYS A 30 9.06 -4.50 3.16
CA CYS A 30 9.32 -4.44 1.74
C CYS A 30 9.63 -3.00 1.30
N ILE A 31 10.69 -2.83 0.50
CA ILE A 31 11.10 -1.55 -0.08
C ILE A 31 11.19 -1.74 -1.60
N SER A 32 10.14 -1.39 -2.31
CA SER A 32 10.03 -1.64 -3.76
C SER A 32 10.24 -0.35 -4.54
N VAL A 33 11.28 -0.32 -5.37
CA VAL A 33 11.74 0.88 -6.08
C VAL A 33 11.25 0.87 -7.53
N ASN A 34 10.77 2.00 -8.01
CA ASN A 34 10.37 2.28 -9.39
C ASN A 34 9.41 1.23 -9.97
N ASN A 35 9.86 0.45 -10.96
CA ASN A 35 9.08 -0.58 -11.66
C ASN A 35 8.90 -1.87 -10.86
N CYS A 36 9.63 -2.07 -9.78
CA CYS A 36 9.32 -3.11 -8.80
C CYS A 36 8.03 -2.74 -8.08
N ILE A 37 6.94 -3.46 -8.31
CA ILE A 37 5.59 -3.08 -7.88
C ILE A 37 5.44 -3.20 -6.36
N CYS A 38 5.83 -4.36 -5.79
CA CYS A 38 5.67 -4.64 -4.36
C CYS A 38 6.50 -5.87 -3.95
N HIS A 39 6.55 -6.15 -2.63
CA HIS A 39 7.14 -7.36 -2.03
C HIS A 39 8.64 -7.52 -2.19
N PHE A 40 9.36 -6.46 -2.50
CA PHE A 40 10.81 -6.52 -2.56
C PHE A 40 11.40 -6.43 -1.15
N SER A 41 11.83 -7.56 -0.64
CA SER A 41 12.53 -7.70 0.65
C SER A 41 13.69 -8.67 0.44
N PRO A 42 14.82 -8.20 -0.16
CA PRO A 42 15.95 -9.05 -0.52
C PRO A 42 16.64 -9.62 0.71
N LEU A 43 17.26 -10.78 0.55
CA LEU A 43 18.14 -11.38 1.54
C LEU A 43 19.49 -10.64 1.59
N THR A 44 20.21 -10.77 2.69
CA THR A 44 21.54 -10.16 2.88
C THR A 44 22.59 -10.66 1.87
N THR A 45 22.32 -11.76 1.18
CA THR A 45 23.18 -12.34 0.15
C THR A 45 22.92 -11.75 -1.24
N GLU A 46 21.85 -10.99 -1.42
CA GLU A 46 21.53 -10.35 -2.69
C GLU A 46 22.23 -8.98 -2.81
N PRO A 47 22.53 -8.53 -4.04
CA PRO A 47 23.13 -7.21 -4.23
C PRO A 47 22.24 -6.10 -3.69
N ASP A 48 22.85 -5.10 -3.07
CA ASP A 48 22.15 -3.91 -2.58
C ASP A 48 21.55 -3.10 -3.75
N VAL A 49 20.32 -2.69 -3.59
CA VAL A 49 19.66 -1.72 -4.49
C VAL A 49 19.77 -0.33 -3.86
N THR A 50 20.57 0.52 -4.50
CA THR A 50 20.73 1.92 -4.06
C THR A 50 19.54 2.74 -4.50
N ILE A 51 18.97 3.49 -3.56
CA ILE A 51 17.89 4.44 -3.81
C ILE A 51 18.51 5.78 -4.18
N ALA A 52 18.07 6.37 -5.28
CA ALA A 52 18.52 7.67 -5.79
C ALA A 52 17.44 8.75 -5.70
N ASP A 53 17.87 10.00 -5.83
CA ASP A 53 16.96 11.13 -5.91
C ASP A 53 16.00 10.99 -7.11
N GLY A 54 14.72 11.29 -6.89
CA GLY A 54 13.66 11.10 -7.87
C GLY A 54 13.07 9.69 -7.92
N ASP A 55 13.63 8.68 -7.25
CA ASP A 55 13.05 7.33 -7.24
C ASP A 55 11.69 7.29 -6.54
N MET A 56 10.77 6.53 -7.13
CA MET A 56 9.48 6.22 -6.50
C MET A 56 9.64 4.97 -5.63
N VAL A 57 9.49 5.13 -4.33
CA VAL A 57 9.69 4.07 -3.34
C VAL A 57 8.36 3.70 -2.70
N LYS A 58 8.00 2.42 -2.75
CA LYS A 58 6.84 1.85 -2.08
C LYS A 58 7.32 1.06 -0.88
N ILE A 59 6.92 1.52 0.30
CA ILE A 59 7.22 0.89 1.59
C ILE A 59 5.98 0.13 2.01
N ASP A 60 6.12 -1.15 2.34
CA ASP A 60 5.05 -2.02 2.81
C ASP A 60 5.53 -2.80 4.02
N LEU A 61 4.82 -2.69 5.12
CA LEU A 61 5.17 -3.34 6.38
C LEU A 61 3.92 -3.74 7.16
N GLY A 62 4.06 -4.71 8.03
CA GLY A 62 2.95 -5.20 8.83
C GLY A 62 3.39 -5.75 10.18
N ALA A 63 2.56 -5.52 11.18
CA ALA A 63 2.70 -6.07 12.52
C ALA A 63 1.56 -7.03 12.83
N HIS A 64 1.74 -7.90 13.80
CA HIS A 64 0.65 -8.69 14.36
C HIS A 64 0.72 -8.75 15.90
N ILE A 65 -0.44 -8.92 16.49
CA ILE A 65 -0.59 -9.30 17.92
C ILE A 65 -1.52 -10.50 17.93
N ASP A 66 -1.01 -11.64 18.36
CA ASP A 66 -1.73 -12.91 18.44
C ASP A 66 -2.40 -13.34 17.11
N GLY A 67 -1.73 -13.09 16.00
CA GLY A 67 -2.26 -13.38 14.66
C GLY A 67 -3.16 -12.30 14.06
N PHE A 68 -3.61 -11.32 14.83
CA PHE A 68 -4.34 -10.16 14.30
C PHE A 68 -3.38 -9.21 13.64
N ILE A 69 -3.49 -9.10 12.32
CA ILE A 69 -2.54 -8.39 11.46
C ILE A 69 -3.01 -6.96 11.18
N ALA A 70 -2.11 -6.00 11.37
CA ALA A 70 -2.24 -4.63 10.88
C ALA A 70 -1.16 -4.37 9.84
N VAL A 71 -1.55 -3.82 8.70
CA VAL A 71 -0.63 -3.54 7.58
C VAL A 71 -0.73 -2.08 7.17
N VAL A 72 0.39 -1.53 6.72
CA VAL A 72 0.45 -0.19 6.15
C VAL A 72 1.37 -0.20 4.94
N ALA A 73 0.97 0.51 3.89
CA ALA A 73 1.80 0.76 2.74
C ALA A 73 1.77 2.25 2.41
N HIS A 74 2.93 2.78 2.01
CA HIS A 74 3.06 4.17 1.61
C HIS A 74 4.00 4.30 0.43
N THR A 75 3.69 5.24 -0.47
CA THR A 75 4.53 5.56 -1.62
C THR A 75 5.07 6.97 -1.47
N LEU A 76 6.36 7.14 -1.68
CA LEU A 76 7.03 8.44 -1.70
C LEU A 76 7.94 8.55 -2.94
N VAL A 77 8.32 9.76 -3.27
CA VAL A 77 9.39 10.03 -4.25
C VAL A 77 10.54 10.67 -3.49
N VAL A 78 11.73 10.11 -3.66
CA VAL A 78 12.95 10.57 -2.97
C VAL A 78 13.26 12.01 -3.39
N GLY A 79 13.60 12.87 -2.43
CA GLY A 79 13.86 14.28 -2.67
C GLY A 79 12.62 15.17 -2.83
N ALA A 80 11.43 14.60 -2.91
CA ALA A 80 10.20 15.40 -2.97
C ALA A 80 9.93 16.12 -1.64
N SER A 81 9.56 17.40 -1.74
CA SER A 81 9.22 18.25 -0.60
C SER A 81 8.09 19.21 -0.96
N GLY A 82 7.66 20.04 -0.01
CA GLY A 82 6.70 21.11 -0.27
C GLY A 82 7.20 22.14 -1.29
N GLU A 83 8.51 22.35 -1.38
CA GLU A 83 9.14 23.27 -2.33
C GLU A 83 9.41 22.60 -3.70
N ALA A 84 9.60 21.28 -3.70
CA ALA A 84 9.81 20.45 -4.89
C ALA A 84 8.76 19.32 -4.96
N PRO A 85 7.49 19.63 -5.29
CA PRO A 85 6.41 18.65 -5.32
C PRO A 85 6.58 17.65 -6.44
N VAL A 86 6.07 16.44 -6.25
CA VAL A 86 6.00 15.41 -7.29
C VAL A 86 5.08 15.86 -8.41
N THR A 87 5.54 15.78 -9.66
CA THR A 87 4.78 16.16 -10.85
C THR A 87 4.78 15.07 -11.93
N GLY A 88 3.95 15.24 -12.96
CA GLY A 88 3.88 14.37 -14.13
C GLY A 88 3.42 12.94 -13.78
N LYS A 89 3.91 11.96 -14.52
CA LYS A 89 3.44 10.55 -14.44
C LYS A 89 3.54 9.94 -13.05
N LYS A 90 4.51 10.35 -12.24
CA LYS A 90 4.67 9.84 -10.86
C LYS A 90 3.56 10.37 -9.97
N ALA A 91 3.28 11.67 -10.04
CA ALA A 91 2.16 12.29 -9.32
C ALA A 91 0.82 11.66 -9.73
N ASP A 92 0.63 11.47 -11.04
CA ASP A 92 -0.58 10.85 -11.60
C ASP A 92 -0.79 9.43 -11.04
N ALA A 93 0.27 8.63 -11.01
CA ALA A 93 0.21 7.26 -10.49
C ALA A 93 -0.11 7.21 -8.99
N MET A 94 0.52 8.09 -8.20
CA MET A 94 0.28 8.18 -6.76
C MET A 94 -1.14 8.64 -6.46
N LEU A 95 -1.62 9.67 -7.17
CA LEU A 95 -2.98 10.18 -7.00
C LEU A 95 -4.02 9.14 -7.42
N ALA A 96 -3.82 8.43 -8.53
CA ALA A 96 -4.71 7.37 -8.97
C ALA A 96 -4.82 6.24 -7.93
N ALA A 97 -3.70 5.82 -7.34
CA ALA A 97 -3.69 4.80 -6.29
C ALA A 97 -4.42 5.29 -5.04
N HIS A 98 -4.20 6.53 -4.63
CA HIS A 98 -4.87 7.15 -3.49
C HIS A 98 -6.40 7.21 -3.70
N LEU A 99 -6.85 7.71 -4.84
CA LEU A 99 -8.27 7.81 -5.15
C LEU A 99 -8.95 6.44 -5.24
N ALA A 100 -8.27 5.45 -5.82
CA ALA A 100 -8.79 4.09 -5.88
C ALA A 100 -8.92 3.47 -4.48
N SER A 101 -7.98 3.73 -3.57
CA SER A 101 -8.05 3.25 -2.19
C SER A 101 -9.19 3.93 -1.41
N GLU A 102 -9.38 5.23 -1.60
CA GLU A 102 -10.49 5.99 -1.01
C GLU A 102 -11.86 5.50 -1.50
N ALA A 103 -11.96 5.17 -2.78
CA ALA A 103 -13.16 4.57 -3.36
C ALA A 103 -13.44 3.18 -2.76
N ALA A 104 -12.42 2.33 -2.67
CA ALA A 104 -12.52 1.00 -2.08
C ALA A 104 -12.98 1.07 -0.62
N LEU A 105 -12.41 1.97 0.18
CA LEU A 105 -12.78 2.18 1.58
C LEU A 105 -14.29 2.47 1.75
N ARG A 106 -14.89 3.23 0.83
CA ARG A 106 -16.33 3.55 0.85
C ARG A 106 -17.21 2.41 0.35
N LEU A 107 -16.66 1.53 -0.47
CA LEU A 107 -17.39 0.42 -1.10
C LEU A 107 -17.33 -0.87 -0.27
N VAL A 108 -16.32 -1.04 0.59
CA VAL A 108 -16.19 -2.20 1.47
C VAL A 108 -17.23 -2.10 2.59
N LYS A 109 -18.36 -2.78 2.38
CA LYS A 109 -19.49 -2.82 3.31
C LYS A 109 -20.08 -4.24 3.32
N PRO A 110 -20.70 -4.67 4.42
CA PRO A 110 -21.43 -5.94 4.47
C PRO A 110 -22.46 -6.01 3.32
N GLY A 111 -22.46 -7.14 2.61
CA GLY A 111 -23.34 -7.38 1.47
C GLY A 111 -22.79 -6.97 0.10
N ASN A 112 -21.71 -6.20 0.04
CA ASN A 112 -21.05 -5.89 -1.23
C ASN A 112 -20.05 -6.99 -1.62
N GLU A 113 -20.12 -7.44 -2.87
CA GLU A 113 -19.16 -8.40 -3.40
C GLU A 113 -17.79 -7.75 -3.65
N THR A 114 -16.71 -8.45 -3.32
CA THR A 114 -15.33 -7.96 -3.50
C THR A 114 -15.00 -7.63 -4.96
N TYR A 115 -15.56 -8.39 -5.90
CA TYR A 115 -15.42 -8.11 -7.33
C TYR A 115 -16.01 -6.74 -7.72
N GLU A 116 -17.22 -6.44 -7.23
CA GLU A 116 -17.88 -5.15 -7.47
C GLU A 116 -17.11 -3.99 -6.84
N VAL A 117 -16.57 -4.18 -5.63
CA VAL A 117 -15.70 -3.17 -4.99
C VAL A 117 -14.49 -2.89 -5.87
N THR A 118 -13.80 -3.94 -6.34
CA THR A 118 -12.62 -3.77 -7.20
C THR A 118 -12.97 -3.10 -8.52
N LYS A 119 -14.07 -3.52 -9.16
CA LYS A 119 -14.52 -2.95 -10.43
C LYS A 119 -14.84 -1.46 -10.28
N LYS A 120 -15.70 -1.11 -9.34
CA LYS A 120 -16.18 0.27 -9.13
C LYS A 120 -15.05 1.21 -8.66
N SER A 121 -14.11 0.74 -7.85
CA SER A 121 -13.01 1.59 -7.37
C SER A 121 -12.01 2.01 -8.46
N ILE A 122 -12.09 1.41 -9.66
CA ILE A 122 -11.27 1.75 -10.82
C ILE A 122 -12.08 2.30 -12.00
N GLU A 123 -13.40 2.35 -11.90
CA GLU A 123 -14.27 2.91 -12.94
C GLU A 123 -14.22 4.43 -12.92
N PRO A 124 -13.88 5.10 -14.05
CA PRO A 124 -13.80 6.56 -14.12
C PRO A 124 -15.11 7.26 -13.73
N ASP A 125 -16.25 6.70 -14.13
CA ASP A 125 -17.57 7.28 -13.83
C ASP A 125 -17.92 7.28 -12.35
N PHE A 126 -17.54 6.22 -11.63
CA PHE A 126 -17.75 6.16 -10.17
C PHE A 126 -16.87 7.19 -9.46
N LEU A 127 -15.64 7.31 -9.87
CA LEU A 127 -14.68 8.24 -9.30
C LEU A 127 -15.07 9.70 -9.61
N ASN A 128 -15.62 9.98 -10.79
CA ASN A 128 -16.17 11.28 -11.15
C ASN A 128 -17.40 11.67 -10.29
N LYS A 129 -18.30 10.71 -10.04
CA LYS A 129 -19.48 10.93 -9.17
C LYS A 129 -19.09 11.24 -7.72
N MET A 130 -17.92 10.81 -7.28
CA MET A 130 -17.40 11.14 -5.96
C MET A 130 -16.72 12.52 -5.88
N ASN A 131 -16.90 13.38 -6.90
CA ASN A 131 -16.17 14.65 -7.04
C ASN A 131 -14.63 14.49 -7.02
N LEU A 132 -14.16 13.32 -7.36
CA LEU A 132 -12.75 13.02 -7.51
C LEU A 132 -12.43 13.30 -8.99
N THR A 133 -11.87 14.45 -9.32
CA THR A 133 -11.57 14.89 -10.69
C THR A 133 -10.61 13.91 -11.37
N LEU A 134 -11.12 12.97 -12.15
CA LEU A 134 -10.37 11.83 -12.68
C LEU A 134 -10.38 11.70 -14.20
N ASN A 135 -9.81 12.68 -14.83
CA ASN A 135 -9.19 12.45 -16.13
C ASN A 135 -7.84 11.66 -16.03
N LEU A 136 -7.51 11.16 -14.85
CA LEU A 136 -6.17 10.67 -14.56
C LEU A 136 -6.01 9.17 -14.78
N ILE A 137 -6.94 8.33 -14.33
CA ILE A 137 -6.79 6.87 -14.45
C ILE A 137 -6.84 6.40 -15.90
N SER A 138 -7.65 7.05 -16.74
CA SER A 138 -7.68 6.74 -18.17
C SER A 138 -6.40 7.11 -18.91
N ARG A 139 -5.60 8.01 -18.37
CA ARG A 139 -4.29 8.44 -18.91
C ARG A 139 -3.12 7.61 -18.38
N LEU A 140 -3.33 6.76 -17.39
CA LEU A 140 -2.26 5.91 -16.89
C LEU A 140 -1.93 4.80 -17.91
N PRO A 141 -0.64 4.50 -18.12
CA PRO A 141 -0.23 3.32 -18.87
C PRO A 141 -0.86 2.04 -18.30
N ARG A 142 -1.21 1.07 -19.14
CA ARG A 142 -1.82 -0.20 -18.72
C ARG A 142 -1.12 -0.92 -17.55
N PRO A 143 0.22 -0.87 -17.40
CA PRO A 143 0.90 -1.40 -16.22
C PRO A 143 0.48 -0.74 -14.91
N CYS A 144 0.33 0.60 -14.89
CA CYS A 144 -0.09 1.34 -13.69
C CYS A 144 -1.55 1.06 -13.31
N GLN A 145 -2.42 0.83 -14.30
CA GLN A 145 -3.79 0.38 -14.04
C GLN A 145 -3.83 -1.02 -13.40
N ARG A 146 -2.92 -1.92 -13.81
CA ARG A 146 -2.76 -3.24 -13.18
C ARG A 146 -2.25 -3.12 -11.73
N SER A 147 -1.35 -2.21 -11.46
CA SER A 147 -0.79 -1.99 -10.12
C SER A 147 -1.83 -1.46 -9.14
N ALA A 148 -2.65 -0.49 -9.57
CA ALA A 148 -3.80 -0.02 -8.80
C ALA A 148 -4.79 -1.16 -8.51
N ARG A 149 -5.07 -2.04 -9.49
CA ARG A 149 -5.92 -3.23 -9.32
C ARG A 149 -5.35 -4.22 -8.30
N LEU A 150 -4.04 -4.46 -8.29
CA LEU A 150 -3.38 -5.37 -7.36
C LEU A 150 -3.39 -4.87 -5.91
N LEU A 151 -3.19 -3.57 -5.69
CA LEU A 151 -3.27 -2.96 -4.36
C LEU A 151 -4.68 -3.07 -3.78
N ILE A 152 -5.71 -2.80 -4.59
CA ILE A 152 -7.12 -2.87 -4.19
C ILE A 152 -7.53 -4.32 -3.91
N ALA A 153 -7.17 -5.28 -4.77
CA ALA A 153 -7.46 -6.69 -4.59
C ALA A 153 -6.88 -7.24 -3.27
N ARG A 154 -5.75 -6.70 -2.81
CA ARG A 154 -5.12 -7.11 -1.54
C ARG A 154 -5.78 -6.55 -0.30
N CYS A 155 -6.25 -5.30 -0.32
CA CYS A 155 -7.08 -4.78 0.77
C CYS A 155 -8.37 -5.61 0.93
N SER A 156 -8.98 -6.03 -0.19
CA SER A 156 -10.21 -6.84 -0.18
C SER A 156 -10.00 -8.27 0.34
N PHE A 157 -8.84 -8.89 0.03
CA PHE A 157 -8.59 -10.29 0.43
C PHE A 157 -8.32 -10.44 1.94
N LYS A 158 -7.74 -9.42 2.59
CA LYS A 158 -7.47 -9.47 4.04
C LYS A 158 -8.70 -9.23 4.91
N CYS A 159 -9.74 -8.57 4.41
CA CYS A 159 -11.01 -8.41 5.14
C CYS A 159 -11.83 -9.71 5.27
N HIS A 160 -11.55 -10.75 4.46
CA HIS A 160 -12.32 -11.99 4.44
C HIS A 160 -11.76 -13.10 5.35
N GLN A 161 -10.58 -12.91 5.93
CA GLN A 161 -9.97 -13.89 6.86
C GLN A 161 -10.25 -13.58 8.34
N SER A 162 -11.11 -12.61 8.63
CA SER A 162 -11.44 -12.18 10.01
C SER A 162 -12.88 -12.54 10.43
N ASN A 163 -13.45 -13.63 9.89
CA ASN A 163 -14.68 -14.22 10.41
C ASN A 163 -14.44 -15.67 10.78
#